data_287698feb76a69f769a171ad532bc5c6
#
_entry.id   287698feb76a69f769a171ad532bc5c6
#
_cell.length_a   1.000
_cell.length_b   1.000
_cell.length_c   1.000
_cell.angle_alpha   90.00
_cell.angle_beta   90.00
_cell.angle_gamma   90.00
#
_symmetry.space_group_name_H-M   'P 1'
#
loop_
_entity.id
_entity.type
_entity.pdbx_description
1 polymer ?
#
loop_
_entity_poly.entity_id
_entity_poly.type
_entity_poly.pdbx_seq_one_letter_code
_entity_poly.pdbx_strand_id
1 'polypeptide(L)'
;GIEFVTGTEIANGKNNQNPAVAKGDEMAAYLMDAKVKNVKAEKLLEEYDAVVLACGASNPRDIKVTGRDAKGIYFAVDFLKTTTRSLLNSKFADGKYVSAKGKKVLVIGGGDTGNDCVGTSIRQGAVAVTQLEMMPKLPETRAANNPWPEWPRVLKTDYGQQEAIAKFGHDPRIYETTVKEIVKNKDGQVCAAKCVKLAWEKDPETGRMNMKEIPDSEYTIECDLILIAAGFLGTQKYVADAFGVKLNARTNVETAPGAHKTNVDKVYTCGDMHRGQSLVVWAIREGRDAAKEVDTFLNGYSND
;
A
#
# COMPACT_ATOMS: atom_id res chain seq x y z
N GLY A 1 26.70 -18.04 -9.08
CA GLY A 1 26.21 -16.76 -9.58
C GLY A 1 24.76 -16.56 -9.25
N ILE A 2 24.22 -15.37 -9.51
CA ILE A 2 22.79 -15.07 -9.31
C ILE A 2 22.07 -15.27 -10.63
N GLU A 3 20.96 -15.99 -10.63
CA GLU A 3 20.05 -16.15 -11.76
C GLU A 3 18.76 -15.38 -11.50
N PHE A 4 18.32 -14.57 -12.48
CA PHE A 4 17.05 -13.83 -12.41
C PHE A 4 16.00 -14.53 -13.28
N VAL A 5 14.98 -15.08 -12.64
CA VAL A 5 13.85 -15.75 -13.32
C VAL A 5 12.67 -14.79 -13.36
N THR A 6 12.63 -13.93 -14.37
CA THR A 6 11.58 -12.92 -14.57
C THR A 6 10.34 -13.51 -15.26
N GLY A 7 9.22 -12.76 -15.28
CA GLY A 7 7.97 -13.23 -15.86
C GLY A 7 7.43 -14.51 -15.23
N THR A 8 7.78 -14.76 -13.96
CA THR A 8 7.43 -15.98 -13.25
C THR A 8 6.77 -15.63 -11.92
N GLU A 9 5.73 -16.33 -11.58
CA GLU A 9 5.01 -16.18 -10.32
C GLU A 9 4.93 -17.54 -9.61
N ILE A 10 5.11 -17.50 -8.29
CA ILE A 10 4.99 -18.68 -7.46
C ILE A 10 3.57 -18.77 -6.92
N ALA A 11 2.81 -19.76 -7.40
CA ALA A 11 1.44 -19.98 -6.96
C ALA A 11 1.04 -21.44 -7.21
N ASN A 12 0.22 -22.01 -6.35
CA ASN A 12 -0.32 -23.38 -6.50
C ASN A 12 -1.51 -23.42 -7.48
N GLY A 13 -1.38 -22.77 -8.65
CA GLY A 13 -2.41 -22.77 -9.70
C GLY A 13 -3.64 -21.91 -9.33
N LYS A 14 -4.28 -21.26 -10.28
CA LYS A 14 -5.57 -20.52 -10.22
C LYS A 14 -5.73 -19.36 -9.21
N ASN A 15 -4.83 -19.11 -8.28
CA ASN A 15 -5.09 -18.23 -7.13
C ASN A 15 -4.62 -16.79 -7.27
N ASN A 16 -4.07 -16.39 -8.42
CA ASN A 16 -3.81 -14.98 -8.68
C ASN A 16 -5.02 -14.29 -9.34
N GLN A 17 -6.23 -14.66 -8.92
CA GLN A 17 -7.40 -13.91 -9.31
C GLN A 17 -7.56 -12.71 -8.37
N ASN A 18 -7.05 -11.55 -8.80
CA ASN A 18 -7.53 -10.30 -8.26
C ASN A 18 -9.07 -10.33 -8.31
N PRO A 19 -9.77 -10.17 -7.17
CA PRO A 19 -11.23 -10.23 -7.14
C PRO A 19 -11.93 -9.26 -8.11
N ALA A 20 -11.25 -8.16 -8.48
CA ALA A 20 -11.74 -7.20 -9.46
C ALA A 20 -11.72 -7.78 -10.89
N VAL A 21 -10.73 -8.59 -11.25
CA VAL A 21 -10.71 -9.29 -12.56
C VAL A 21 -11.85 -10.28 -12.68
N ALA A 22 -12.16 -10.99 -11.59
CA ALA A 22 -13.29 -11.91 -11.56
C ALA A 22 -14.65 -11.22 -11.78
N LYS A 23 -14.73 -9.90 -11.56
CA LYS A 23 -15.91 -9.06 -11.82
C LYS A 23 -15.92 -8.41 -13.22
N GLY A 24 -14.96 -8.75 -14.10
CA GLY A 24 -14.88 -8.18 -15.45
C GLY A 24 -14.29 -6.77 -15.48
N ASP A 25 -13.51 -6.39 -14.51
CA ASP A 25 -12.79 -5.10 -14.50
C ASP A 25 -11.61 -5.17 -15.47
N GLU A 26 -11.72 -4.47 -16.61
CA GLU A 26 -10.69 -4.43 -17.66
C GLU A 26 -9.35 -3.86 -17.15
N MET A 27 -9.40 -2.91 -16.20
CA MET A 27 -8.19 -2.31 -15.64
C MET A 27 -7.49 -3.29 -14.71
N ALA A 28 -8.23 -4.05 -13.91
CA ALA A 28 -7.67 -5.11 -13.10
C ALA A 28 -7.07 -6.21 -13.99
N ALA A 29 -7.73 -6.56 -15.10
CA ALA A 29 -7.19 -7.50 -16.08
C ALA A 29 -5.89 -6.99 -16.73
N TYR A 30 -5.77 -5.70 -17.01
CA TYR A 30 -4.55 -5.08 -17.52
C TYR A 30 -3.39 -5.11 -16.50
N LEU A 31 -3.70 -5.04 -15.22
CA LEU A 31 -2.70 -5.13 -14.15
C LEU A 31 -2.17 -6.56 -13.93
N MET A 32 -2.94 -7.56 -14.34
CA MET A 32 -2.50 -8.94 -14.33
C MET A 32 -1.74 -9.24 -15.63
N ASP A 33 -0.49 -9.66 -15.48
CA ASP A 33 0.28 -10.07 -16.66
C ASP A 33 -0.16 -11.47 -17.11
N ALA A 34 -0.94 -11.54 -18.18
CA ALA A 34 -1.45 -12.80 -18.74
C ALA A 34 -0.35 -13.75 -19.23
N LYS A 35 0.90 -13.27 -19.31
CA LYS A 35 2.06 -14.05 -19.79
C LYS A 35 2.98 -14.54 -18.66
N VAL A 36 2.59 -14.37 -17.41
CA VAL A 36 3.39 -14.85 -16.28
C VAL A 36 3.34 -16.38 -16.21
N LYS A 37 4.51 -17.01 -16.19
CA LYS A 37 4.67 -18.44 -15.96
C LYS A 37 4.42 -18.76 -14.49
N ASN A 38 3.50 -19.64 -14.20
CA ASN A 38 3.27 -20.13 -12.84
C ASN A 38 4.23 -21.29 -12.50
N VAL A 39 4.87 -21.21 -11.36
CA VAL A 39 5.69 -22.27 -10.76
C VAL A 39 5.10 -22.61 -9.39
N LYS A 40 4.96 -23.90 -9.12
CA LYS A 40 4.46 -24.39 -7.83
C LYS A 40 5.53 -24.21 -6.73
N ALA A 41 5.09 -23.88 -5.53
CA ALA A 41 5.98 -23.76 -4.38
C ALA A 41 6.69 -25.09 -4.06
N GLU A 42 6.00 -26.22 -4.18
CA GLU A 42 6.58 -27.56 -3.97
C GLU A 42 7.82 -27.79 -4.84
N LYS A 43 7.75 -27.35 -6.11
CA LYS A 43 8.89 -27.50 -7.02
C LYS A 43 10.13 -26.76 -6.51
N LEU A 44 9.98 -25.54 -5.98
CA LEU A 44 11.09 -24.80 -5.39
C LEU A 44 11.63 -25.49 -4.13
N LEU A 45 10.74 -26.07 -3.32
CA LEU A 45 11.14 -26.83 -2.14
C LEU A 45 11.88 -28.12 -2.48
N GLU A 46 11.65 -28.71 -3.65
CA GLU A 46 12.38 -29.89 -4.14
C GLU A 46 13.74 -29.51 -4.73
N GLU A 47 13.80 -28.39 -5.48
CA GLU A 47 14.99 -28.01 -6.25
C GLU A 47 16.04 -27.24 -5.44
N TYR A 48 15.64 -26.56 -4.33
CA TYR A 48 16.53 -25.70 -3.54
C TYR A 48 16.70 -26.17 -2.10
N ASP A 49 17.88 -25.97 -1.56
CA ASP A 49 18.23 -26.33 -0.18
C ASP A 49 17.62 -25.36 0.86
N ALA A 50 17.37 -24.12 0.47
CA ALA A 50 16.65 -23.12 1.27
C ALA A 50 15.87 -22.15 0.37
N VAL A 51 14.76 -21.60 0.89
CA VAL A 51 13.93 -20.60 0.20
C VAL A 51 13.72 -19.41 1.13
N VAL A 52 13.94 -18.20 0.62
CA VAL A 52 13.65 -16.95 1.35
C VAL A 52 12.48 -16.24 0.69
N LEU A 53 11.39 -16.05 1.43
CA LEU A 53 10.21 -15.31 1.00
C LEU A 53 10.39 -13.83 1.31
N ALA A 54 10.57 -13.02 0.27
CA ALA A 54 10.75 -11.57 0.34
C ALA A 54 9.76 -10.84 -0.59
N CYS A 55 8.48 -11.29 -0.61
CA CYS A 55 7.47 -10.88 -1.58
C CYS A 55 6.73 -9.58 -1.19
N GLY A 56 7.11 -8.94 -0.09
CA GLY A 56 6.54 -7.69 0.37
C GLY A 56 5.19 -7.81 1.08
N ALA A 57 4.56 -6.66 1.33
CA ALA A 57 3.25 -6.50 1.95
C ALA A 57 2.37 -5.62 1.05
N SER A 58 1.70 -6.22 0.08
CA SER A 58 0.94 -5.52 -0.96
C SER A 58 -0.57 -5.75 -0.91
N ASN A 59 -1.08 -6.37 0.18
CA ASN A 59 -2.52 -6.52 0.39
C ASN A 59 -3.11 -5.16 0.84
N PRO A 60 -3.88 -4.43 -0.01
CA PRO A 60 -4.28 -3.07 0.30
C PRO A 60 -5.36 -3.03 1.38
N ARG A 61 -5.27 -2.05 2.27
CA ARG A 61 -6.35 -1.73 3.20
C ARG A 61 -7.45 -1.00 2.46
N ASP A 62 -8.66 -1.55 2.50
CA ASP A 62 -9.84 -0.92 1.92
C ASP A 62 -10.63 -0.11 2.96
N ILE A 63 -11.45 0.81 2.46
CA ILE A 63 -12.43 1.56 3.26
C ILE A 63 -13.77 0.82 3.28
N LYS A 64 -14.38 0.76 4.47
CA LYS A 64 -15.67 0.08 4.67
C LYS A 64 -16.78 1.13 4.83
N VAL A 65 -17.19 1.72 3.70
CA VAL A 65 -18.20 2.80 3.68
C VAL A 65 -19.27 2.51 2.65
N THR A 66 -20.46 3.07 2.84
CA THR A 66 -21.54 3.04 1.85
C THR A 66 -21.06 3.67 0.54
N GLY A 67 -21.39 3.07 -0.58
CA GLY A 67 -21.00 3.56 -1.91
C GLY A 67 -19.59 3.17 -2.36
N ARG A 68 -18.85 2.34 -1.59
CA ARG A 68 -17.51 1.84 -1.97
C ARG A 68 -17.49 1.12 -3.33
N ASP A 69 -18.61 0.59 -3.76
CA ASP A 69 -18.81 -0.09 -5.03
C ASP A 69 -18.99 0.85 -6.25
N ALA A 70 -18.90 2.17 -6.05
CA ALA A 70 -18.98 3.13 -7.15
C ALA A 70 -17.82 2.93 -8.13
N LYS A 71 -18.08 3.21 -9.41
CA LYS A 71 -17.04 3.33 -10.44
C LYS A 71 -16.20 4.58 -10.17
N GLY A 72 -14.92 4.54 -10.53
CA GLY A 72 -13.98 5.66 -10.31
C GLY A 72 -13.30 5.62 -8.95
N ILE A 73 -13.32 4.47 -8.25
CA ILE A 73 -12.60 4.26 -7.00
C ILE A 73 -11.56 3.17 -7.19
N TYR A 74 -10.29 3.52 -7.00
CA TYR A 74 -9.16 2.60 -7.19
C TYR A 74 -8.24 2.61 -5.97
N PHE A 75 -7.54 1.50 -5.77
CA PHE A 75 -6.40 1.54 -4.85
C PHE A 75 -5.27 2.38 -5.46
N ALA A 76 -4.60 3.14 -4.62
CA ALA A 76 -3.49 4.01 -5.03
C ALA A 76 -2.43 3.28 -5.84
N VAL A 77 -2.04 2.07 -5.40
CA VAL A 77 -1.03 1.26 -6.09
C VAL A 77 -1.50 0.86 -7.50
N ASP A 78 -2.77 0.55 -7.70
CA ASP A 78 -3.30 0.21 -9.02
C ASP A 78 -3.29 1.43 -9.96
N PHE A 79 -3.66 2.61 -9.45
CA PHE A 79 -3.53 3.86 -10.20
C PHE A 79 -2.08 4.13 -10.63
N LEU A 80 -1.14 4.07 -9.69
CA LEU A 80 0.28 4.29 -9.96
C LEU A 80 0.86 3.23 -10.91
N LYS A 81 0.51 1.97 -10.69
CA LYS A 81 0.98 0.84 -11.49
C LYS A 81 0.48 0.88 -12.94
N THR A 82 -0.82 1.21 -13.16
CA THR A 82 -1.34 1.37 -14.52
C THR A 82 -0.67 2.53 -15.24
N THR A 83 -0.46 3.65 -14.55
CA THR A 83 0.23 4.83 -15.09
C THR A 83 1.65 4.48 -15.53
N THR A 84 2.43 3.85 -14.65
CA THR A 84 3.81 3.46 -14.95
C THR A 84 3.88 2.43 -16.08
N ARG A 85 3.00 1.43 -16.07
CA ARG A 85 2.96 0.39 -17.11
C ARG A 85 2.63 0.97 -18.48
N SER A 86 1.61 1.82 -18.59
CA SER A 86 1.24 2.48 -19.84
C SER A 86 2.34 3.40 -20.36
N LEU A 87 2.99 4.16 -19.45
CA LEU A 87 4.13 5.00 -19.79
C LEU A 87 5.30 4.18 -20.39
N LEU A 88 5.71 3.12 -19.70
CA LEU A 88 6.86 2.30 -20.12
C LEU A 88 6.59 1.49 -21.38
N ASN A 89 5.39 0.94 -21.53
CA ASN A 89 5.06 0.05 -22.64
C ASN A 89 4.69 0.80 -23.91
N SER A 90 4.07 1.98 -23.80
CA SER A 90 3.47 2.65 -24.96
C SER A 90 3.59 4.18 -24.95
N LYS A 91 4.21 4.78 -23.95
CA LYS A 91 4.21 6.24 -23.71
C LYS A 91 2.77 6.79 -23.68
N PHE A 92 1.87 6.06 -23.02
CA PHE A 92 0.43 6.32 -22.89
C PHE A 92 -0.40 6.14 -24.18
N ALA A 93 0.17 5.66 -25.28
CA ALA A 93 -0.55 5.47 -26.56
C ALA A 93 -1.61 4.36 -26.47
N ASP A 94 -1.48 3.41 -25.54
CA ASP A 94 -2.45 2.32 -25.33
C ASP A 94 -3.72 2.77 -24.61
N GLY A 95 -3.70 3.94 -23.96
CA GLY A 95 -4.83 4.46 -23.17
C GLY A 95 -5.22 3.59 -21.94
N LYS A 96 -4.42 2.56 -21.63
CA LYS A 96 -4.73 1.57 -20.59
C LYS A 96 -4.21 1.99 -19.22
N TYR A 97 -4.66 3.12 -18.73
CA TYR A 97 -4.34 3.61 -17.37
C TYR A 97 -5.52 4.37 -16.78
N VAL A 98 -5.59 4.40 -15.47
CA VAL A 98 -6.58 5.24 -14.77
C VAL A 98 -6.20 6.70 -14.96
N SER A 99 -7.03 7.45 -15.69
CA SER A 99 -6.75 8.86 -16.00
C SER A 99 -7.39 9.81 -15.00
N ALA A 100 -6.57 10.73 -14.47
CA ALA A 100 -7.02 11.86 -13.65
C ALA A 100 -7.25 13.14 -14.48
N LYS A 101 -7.05 13.10 -15.81
CA LYS A 101 -7.18 14.27 -16.66
C LYS A 101 -8.59 14.87 -16.58
N GLY A 102 -8.65 16.16 -16.27
CA GLY A 102 -9.90 16.91 -16.16
C GLY A 102 -10.77 16.56 -14.96
N LYS A 103 -10.26 15.77 -14.00
CA LYS A 103 -11.03 15.28 -12.85
C LYS A 103 -10.68 16.03 -11.56
N LYS A 104 -11.65 16.10 -10.65
CA LYS A 104 -11.45 16.38 -9.24
C LYS A 104 -11.07 15.07 -8.54
N VAL A 105 -9.87 14.99 -8.00
CA VAL A 105 -9.32 13.77 -7.39
C VAL A 105 -9.32 13.88 -5.88
N LEU A 106 -9.87 12.86 -5.22
CA LEU A 106 -9.80 12.70 -3.77
C LEU A 106 -8.84 11.54 -3.44
N VAL A 107 -7.77 11.83 -2.69
CA VAL A 107 -6.82 10.84 -2.20
C VAL A 107 -7.10 10.58 -0.72
N ILE A 108 -7.34 9.32 -0.35
CA ILE A 108 -7.61 8.91 1.04
C ILE A 108 -6.34 8.31 1.62
N GLY A 109 -5.65 9.06 2.47
CA GLY A 109 -4.40 8.71 3.13
C GLY A 109 -3.29 9.75 2.93
N GLY A 110 -2.64 10.14 4.02
CA GLY A 110 -1.64 11.21 4.07
C GLY A 110 -0.19 10.78 3.91
N GLY A 111 0.09 9.47 3.75
CA GLY A 111 1.44 8.92 3.63
C GLY A 111 2.08 9.11 2.25
N ASP A 112 3.28 8.53 2.05
CA ASP A 112 4.09 8.65 0.84
C ASP A 112 3.33 8.18 -0.42
N THR A 113 2.61 7.06 -0.36
CA THR A 113 1.77 6.58 -1.48
C THR A 113 0.67 7.59 -1.85
N GLY A 114 0.09 8.26 -0.86
CA GLY A 114 -0.89 9.33 -1.08
C GLY A 114 -0.25 10.54 -1.77
N ASN A 115 0.95 10.93 -1.36
CA ASN A 115 1.74 11.97 -2.01
C ASN A 115 2.06 11.63 -3.47
N ASP A 116 2.44 10.38 -3.78
CA ASP A 116 2.66 9.92 -5.15
C ASP A 116 1.40 10.03 -6.01
N CYS A 117 0.23 9.73 -5.42
CA CYS A 117 -1.06 9.90 -6.10
C CYS A 117 -1.38 11.37 -6.39
N VAL A 118 -1.07 12.28 -5.45
CA VAL A 118 -1.24 13.73 -5.65
C VAL A 118 -0.40 14.19 -6.84
N GLY A 119 0.91 13.96 -6.82
CA GLY A 119 1.81 14.37 -7.90
C GLY A 119 1.46 13.74 -9.24
N THR A 120 1.15 12.44 -9.26
CA THR A 120 0.76 11.75 -10.49
C THR A 120 -0.56 12.30 -11.07
N SER A 121 -1.55 12.59 -10.22
CA SER A 121 -2.83 13.18 -10.66
C SER A 121 -2.63 14.57 -11.30
N ILE A 122 -1.78 15.40 -10.70
CA ILE A 122 -1.44 16.73 -11.22
C ILE A 122 -0.77 16.63 -12.59
N ARG A 123 0.22 15.74 -12.73
CA ARG A 123 0.94 15.53 -14.01
C ARG A 123 0.05 14.95 -15.10
N GLN A 124 -0.98 14.19 -14.73
CA GLN A 124 -2.02 13.74 -15.68
C GLN A 124 -3.02 14.82 -16.06
N GLY A 125 -3.02 15.98 -15.39
CA GLY A 125 -3.92 17.09 -15.68
C GLY A 125 -5.22 17.11 -14.89
N ALA A 126 -5.21 16.66 -13.65
CA ALA A 126 -6.30 16.87 -12.70
C ALA A 126 -6.61 18.37 -12.53
N VAL A 127 -7.90 18.71 -12.40
CA VAL A 127 -8.35 20.10 -12.19
C VAL A 127 -8.36 20.50 -10.73
N ALA A 128 -8.46 19.54 -9.82
CA ALA A 128 -8.29 19.70 -8.37
C ALA A 128 -7.82 18.39 -7.77
N VAL A 129 -7.04 18.48 -6.70
CA VAL A 129 -6.60 17.32 -5.90
C VAL A 129 -6.77 17.67 -4.43
N THR A 130 -7.49 16.81 -3.70
CA THR A 130 -7.63 16.87 -2.24
C THR A 130 -7.09 15.59 -1.63
N GLN A 131 -6.29 15.71 -0.58
CA GLN A 131 -5.73 14.58 0.15
C GLN A 131 -6.25 14.56 1.59
N LEU A 132 -6.86 13.47 2.02
CA LEU A 132 -7.35 13.32 3.40
C LEU A 132 -6.31 12.63 4.27
N GLU A 133 -6.07 13.20 5.45
CA GLU A 133 -5.25 12.62 6.50
C GLU A 133 -6.09 12.50 7.77
N MET A 134 -6.16 11.29 8.31
CA MET A 134 -6.90 11.03 9.55
C MET A 134 -6.21 11.60 10.78
N MET A 135 -4.88 11.67 10.75
CA MET A 135 -4.09 12.16 11.87
C MET A 135 -4.09 13.67 11.95
N PRO A 136 -3.84 14.24 13.14
CA PRO A 136 -3.63 15.67 13.30
C PRO A 136 -2.42 16.17 12.48
N LYS A 137 -2.49 17.42 12.05
CA LYS A 137 -1.36 18.09 11.40
C LYS A 137 -0.17 18.14 12.36
N LEU A 138 0.96 17.63 11.91
CA LEU A 138 2.21 17.72 12.68
C LEU A 138 2.72 19.16 12.76
N PRO A 139 3.46 19.51 13.83
CA PRO A 139 4.06 20.82 13.97
C PRO A 139 5.16 21.04 12.90
N GLU A 140 5.42 22.30 12.55
CA GLU A 140 6.48 22.64 11.58
C GLU A 140 7.89 22.47 12.15
N THR A 141 8.03 22.58 13.47
CA THR A 141 9.29 22.38 14.19
C THR A 141 9.15 21.32 15.26
N ARG A 142 10.26 20.76 15.73
CA ARG A 142 10.27 19.74 16.78
C ARG A 142 9.56 20.24 18.06
N ALA A 143 8.64 19.45 18.56
CA ALA A 143 8.04 19.67 19.87
C ALA A 143 9.00 19.25 21.00
N ALA A 144 8.81 19.77 22.21
CA ALA A 144 9.66 19.47 23.36
C ALA A 144 9.67 17.97 23.73
N ASN A 145 8.59 17.23 23.44
CA ASN A 145 8.49 15.78 23.64
C ASN A 145 9.04 14.94 22.48
N ASN A 146 9.77 15.57 21.55
CA ASN A 146 10.45 14.88 20.44
C ASN A 146 11.88 15.47 20.26
N PRO A 147 12.75 15.34 21.28
CA PRO A 147 14.11 15.90 21.22
C PRO A 147 15.00 15.12 20.24
N TRP A 148 16.11 15.74 19.82
CA TRP A 148 17.19 15.04 19.16
C TRP A 148 17.82 14.02 20.15
N PRO A 149 18.21 12.81 19.75
CA PRO A 149 18.35 12.27 18.38
C PRO A 149 17.13 11.50 17.85
N GLU A 150 15.97 11.61 18.46
CA GLU A 150 14.77 10.93 17.95
C GLU A 150 14.45 11.38 16.52
N TRP A 151 13.76 10.48 15.78
CA TRP A 151 13.22 10.82 14.47
C TRP A 151 12.30 12.06 14.56
N PRO A 152 12.47 13.08 13.70
CA PRO A 152 11.67 14.30 13.77
C PRO A 152 10.21 14.02 13.41
N ARG A 153 9.30 14.27 14.35
CA ARG A 153 7.84 14.25 14.15
C ARG A 153 7.39 15.66 13.75
N VAL A 154 7.73 16.05 12.55
CA VAL A 154 7.42 17.38 12.01
C VAL A 154 6.66 17.26 10.69
N LEU A 155 5.94 18.31 10.34
CA LEU A 155 5.26 18.41 9.06
C LEU A 155 6.29 18.30 7.92
N LYS A 156 6.10 17.30 7.07
CA LYS A 156 6.81 17.20 5.80
C LYS A 156 5.87 17.62 4.69
N THR A 157 6.35 18.43 3.78
CA THR A 157 5.68 18.73 2.52
C THR A 157 6.55 18.16 1.42
N ASP A 158 6.12 17.05 0.87
CA ASP A 158 6.85 16.31 -0.13
C ASP A 158 6.49 16.79 -1.55
N TYR A 159 7.15 16.23 -2.58
CA TYR A 159 7.10 16.72 -3.95
C TYR A 159 5.68 16.87 -4.51
N GLY A 160 4.78 15.91 -4.25
CA GLY A 160 3.40 15.97 -4.76
C GLY A 160 2.57 17.07 -4.11
N GLN A 161 2.71 17.28 -2.78
CA GLN A 161 2.07 18.41 -2.11
C GLN A 161 2.68 19.74 -2.58
N GLN A 162 4.01 19.81 -2.81
CA GLN A 162 4.66 21.01 -3.36
C GLN A 162 4.15 21.34 -4.77
N GLU A 163 3.99 20.32 -5.64
CA GLU A 163 3.38 20.48 -6.96
C GLU A 163 1.93 20.98 -6.87
N ALA A 164 1.14 20.48 -5.90
CA ALA A 164 -0.22 20.96 -5.67
C ALA A 164 -0.25 22.41 -5.23
N ILE A 165 0.61 22.80 -4.29
CA ILE A 165 0.74 24.19 -3.85
C ILE A 165 1.13 25.10 -5.01
N ALA A 166 2.09 24.70 -5.82
CA ALA A 166 2.53 25.48 -6.99
C ALA A 166 1.42 25.59 -8.06
N LYS A 167 0.63 24.53 -8.25
CA LYS A 167 -0.42 24.48 -9.27
C LYS A 167 -1.72 25.16 -8.85
N PHE A 168 -2.16 24.92 -7.61
CA PHE A 168 -3.47 25.32 -7.11
C PHE A 168 -3.42 26.45 -6.06
N GLY A 169 -2.25 26.84 -5.57
CA GLY A 169 -2.07 27.91 -4.61
C GLY A 169 -2.33 27.53 -3.15
N HIS A 170 -2.56 26.25 -2.84
CA HIS A 170 -2.82 25.77 -1.48
C HIS A 170 -2.35 24.33 -1.27
N ASP A 171 -2.11 23.95 -0.02
CA ASP A 171 -1.82 22.57 0.39
C ASP A 171 -3.05 21.68 0.12
N PRO A 172 -2.92 20.55 -0.56
CA PRO A 172 -4.04 19.67 -0.89
C PRO A 172 -4.57 18.89 0.32
N ARG A 173 -3.87 18.90 1.47
CA ARG A 173 -4.18 18.06 2.64
C ARG A 173 -5.26 18.68 3.53
N ILE A 174 -6.22 17.82 3.91
CA ILE A 174 -7.20 18.08 4.96
C ILE A 174 -6.95 17.06 6.06
N TYR A 175 -6.58 17.55 7.24
CA TYR A 175 -6.25 16.73 8.41
C TYR A 175 -7.48 16.42 9.24
N GLU A 176 -7.35 15.42 10.14
CA GLU A 176 -8.38 15.01 11.08
C GLU A 176 -9.72 14.78 10.40
N THR A 177 -9.68 14.08 9.25
CA THR A 177 -10.86 13.85 8.41
C THR A 177 -10.87 12.44 7.85
N THR A 178 -12.05 11.82 7.83
CA THR A 178 -12.28 10.53 7.17
C THR A 178 -13.51 10.57 6.28
N VAL A 179 -13.61 9.62 5.34
CA VAL A 179 -14.78 9.40 4.50
C VAL A 179 -15.80 8.55 5.26
N LYS A 180 -17.05 8.94 5.25
CA LYS A 180 -18.19 8.26 5.86
C LYS A 180 -19.11 7.59 4.84
N GLU A 181 -19.28 8.21 3.70
CA GLU A 181 -20.12 7.73 2.61
C GLU A 181 -19.58 8.22 1.26
N ILE A 182 -19.73 7.42 0.22
CA ILE A 182 -19.44 7.81 -1.17
C ILE A 182 -20.75 7.98 -1.92
N VAL A 183 -20.89 9.10 -2.58
CA VAL A 183 -22.08 9.46 -3.37
C VAL A 183 -21.86 9.06 -4.82
N LYS A 184 -22.84 8.36 -5.40
CA LYS A 184 -22.85 7.95 -6.81
C LYS A 184 -23.86 8.79 -7.61
N ASN A 185 -23.51 9.09 -8.85
CA ASN A 185 -24.46 9.62 -9.82
C ASN A 185 -25.36 8.49 -10.40
N LYS A 186 -26.25 8.83 -11.34
CA LYS A 186 -27.18 7.89 -11.97
C LYS A 186 -26.49 6.75 -12.75
N ASP A 187 -25.25 6.97 -13.19
CA ASP A 187 -24.45 6.00 -13.97
C ASP A 187 -23.60 5.10 -13.07
N GLY A 188 -23.72 5.26 -11.74
CA GLY A 188 -22.95 4.54 -10.74
C GLY A 188 -21.51 5.03 -10.59
N GLN A 189 -21.15 6.20 -11.16
CA GLN A 189 -19.86 6.84 -10.99
C GLN A 189 -19.81 7.63 -9.69
N VAL A 190 -18.64 7.68 -9.05
CA VAL A 190 -18.42 8.58 -7.92
C VAL A 190 -18.59 10.03 -8.35
N CYS A 191 -19.32 10.81 -7.57
CA CYS A 191 -19.49 12.26 -7.80
C CYS A 191 -19.18 13.09 -6.56
N ALA A 192 -19.17 12.50 -5.38
CA ALA A 192 -18.77 13.16 -4.14
C ALA A 192 -18.42 12.14 -3.04
N ALA A 193 -17.76 12.60 -1.98
CA ALA A 193 -17.58 11.90 -0.73
C ALA A 193 -18.12 12.74 0.43
N LYS A 194 -18.94 12.14 1.29
CA LYS A 194 -19.31 12.73 2.57
C LYS A 194 -18.22 12.42 3.57
N CYS A 195 -17.64 13.44 4.15
CA CYS A 195 -16.55 13.38 5.09
C CYS A 195 -17.01 13.85 6.47
N VAL A 196 -16.32 13.41 7.50
CA VAL A 196 -16.55 13.82 8.90
C VAL A 196 -15.22 14.17 9.53
N LYS A 197 -15.21 15.18 10.41
CA LYS A 197 -14.03 15.53 11.19
C LYS A 197 -13.82 14.57 12.34
N LEU A 198 -12.56 14.38 12.69
CA LEU A 198 -12.10 13.48 13.73
C LEU A 198 -11.52 14.27 14.90
N ALA A 199 -11.72 13.76 16.12
CA ALA A 199 -11.02 14.17 17.32
C ALA A 199 -10.18 13.01 17.84
N TRP A 200 -9.01 13.31 18.36
CA TRP A 200 -8.09 12.35 18.94
C TRP A 200 -7.94 12.59 20.44
N GLU A 201 -8.37 11.65 21.24
CA GLU A 201 -8.30 11.72 22.69
C GLU A 201 -7.36 10.64 23.22
N LYS A 202 -6.50 11.02 24.16
CA LYS A 202 -5.64 10.05 24.83
C LYS A 202 -6.44 9.34 25.91
N ASP A 203 -6.50 8.03 25.82
CA ASP A 203 -7.09 7.18 26.83
C ASP A 203 -6.28 7.29 28.14
N PRO A 204 -6.90 7.67 29.25
CA PRO A 204 -6.18 7.91 30.50
C PRO A 204 -5.61 6.63 31.14
N GLU A 205 -6.21 5.46 30.88
CA GLU A 205 -5.78 4.20 31.47
C GLU A 205 -4.69 3.51 30.62
N THR A 206 -4.90 3.46 29.31
CA THR A 206 -4.00 2.74 28.40
C THR A 206 -2.95 3.63 27.74
N GLY A 207 -3.10 4.96 27.79
CA GLY A 207 -2.25 5.93 27.12
C GLY A 207 -2.38 5.93 25.59
N ARG A 208 -3.28 5.14 25.03
CA ARG A 208 -3.49 5.05 23.57
C ARG A 208 -4.33 6.23 23.07
N MET A 209 -4.05 6.65 21.85
CA MET A 209 -4.88 7.64 21.16
C MET A 209 -6.12 6.96 20.58
N ASN A 210 -7.29 7.39 20.99
CA ASN A 210 -8.59 6.94 20.50
C ASN A 210 -9.15 7.98 19.54
N MET A 211 -9.64 7.53 18.42
CA MET A 211 -10.28 8.36 17.38
C MET A 211 -11.79 8.39 17.62
N LYS A 212 -12.38 9.58 17.53
CA LYS A 212 -13.82 9.78 17.57
C LYS A 212 -14.27 10.69 16.43
N GLU A 213 -15.44 10.41 15.86
CA GLU A 213 -16.07 11.36 14.93
C GLU A 213 -16.63 12.55 15.73
N ILE A 214 -16.44 13.76 15.22
CA ILE A 214 -17.04 14.97 15.80
C ILE A 214 -18.49 15.04 15.31
N PRO A 215 -19.50 15.02 16.21
CA PRO A 215 -20.91 15.16 15.84
C PRO A 215 -21.15 16.44 15.01
N ASP A 216 -22.06 16.37 14.06
CA ASP A 216 -22.52 17.49 13.24
C ASP A 216 -21.40 18.20 12.42
N SER A 217 -20.26 17.51 12.22
CA SER A 217 -19.13 18.02 11.44
C SER A 217 -19.07 17.47 10.02
N GLU A 218 -20.14 16.83 9.56
CA GLU A 218 -20.20 16.24 8.22
C GLU A 218 -20.20 17.32 7.14
N TYR A 219 -19.44 17.06 6.07
CA TYR A 219 -19.40 17.93 4.89
C TYR A 219 -19.12 17.11 3.63
N THR A 220 -19.37 17.69 2.48
CA THR A 220 -19.24 17.00 1.20
C THR A 220 -18.06 17.55 0.39
N ILE A 221 -17.26 16.65 -0.18
CA ILE A 221 -16.19 16.96 -1.14
C ILE A 221 -16.62 16.38 -2.49
N GLU A 222 -16.78 17.25 -3.49
CA GLU A 222 -17.02 16.82 -4.87
C GLU A 222 -15.77 16.16 -5.45
N CYS A 223 -15.92 14.98 -6.06
CA CYS A 223 -14.82 14.28 -6.70
C CYS A 223 -15.32 13.34 -7.80
N ASP A 224 -14.50 13.16 -8.84
CA ASP A 224 -14.76 12.31 -10.01
C ASP A 224 -13.89 11.04 -9.98
N LEU A 225 -12.90 11.02 -9.10
CA LEU A 225 -11.94 9.93 -8.92
C LEU A 225 -11.53 9.86 -7.45
N ILE A 226 -11.58 8.66 -6.86
CA ILE A 226 -11.09 8.40 -5.51
C ILE A 226 -9.93 7.42 -5.57
N LEU A 227 -8.81 7.76 -4.90
CA LEU A 227 -7.62 6.93 -4.78
C LEU A 227 -7.41 6.55 -3.31
N ILE A 228 -7.50 5.26 -3.00
CA ILE A 228 -7.36 4.75 -1.64
C ILE A 228 -5.90 4.43 -1.36
N ALA A 229 -5.26 5.26 -0.53
CA ALA A 229 -3.87 5.17 -0.08
C ALA A 229 -3.79 4.90 1.44
N ALA A 230 -4.69 4.05 1.97
CA ALA A 230 -4.85 3.79 3.41
C ALA A 230 -3.84 2.78 3.99
N GLY A 231 -2.76 2.48 3.27
CA GLY A 231 -1.73 1.51 3.65
C GLY A 231 -2.10 0.06 3.31
N PHE A 232 -1.37 -0.89 3.91
CA PHE A 232 -1.49 -2.31 3.61
C PHE A 232 -1.82 -3.13 4.85
N LEU A 233 -2.38 -4.33 4.62
CA LEU A 233 -2.75 -5.28 5.67
C LEU A 233 -1.73 -6.43 5.81
N GLY A 234 -0.57 -6.34 5.17
CA GLY A 234 0.43 -7.37 5.16
C GLY A 234 0.58 -8.05 3.81
N THR A 235 1.03 -9.32 3.79
CA THR A 235 1.38 -10.04 2.58
C THR A 235 0.16 -10.49 1.77
N GLN A 236 0.37 -10.74 0.49
CA GLN A 236 -0.59 -11.43 -0.35
C GLN A 236 -0.73 -12.90 0.09
N LYS A 237 -1.95 -13.29 0.42
CA LYS A 237 -2.23 -14.60 1.03
C LYS A 237 -1.84 -15.78 0.13
N TYR A 238 -1.96 -15.64 -1.19
CA TYR A 238 -1.69 -16.74 -2.13
C TYR A 238 -0.27 -17.29 -2.06
N VAL A 239 0.73 -16.43 -1.80
CA VAL A 239 2.13 -16.88 -1.63
C VAL A 239 2.29 -17.64 -0.31
N ALA A 240 1.73 -17.10 0.77
CA ALA A 240 1.76 -17.76 2.07
C ALA A 240 1.08 -19.13 2.03
N ASP A 241 -0.10 -19.22 1.39
CA ASP A 241 -0.84 -20.45 1.19
C ASP A 241 -0.06 -21.47 0.33
N ALA A 242 0.64 -20.98 -0.72
CA ALA A 242 1.42 -21.84 -1.60
C ALA A 242 2.56 -22.54 -0.88
N PHE A 243 3.22 -21.87 0.05
CA PHE A 243 4.31 -22.45 0.86
C PHE A 243 3.82 -23.06 2.18
N GLY A 244 2.55 -22.88 2.57
CA GLY A 244 2.03 -23.37 3.85
C GLY A 244 2.57 -22.63 5.07
N VAL A 245 3.07 -21.40 4.88
CA VAL A 245 3.59 -20.59 5.99
C VAL A 245 2.44 -19.95 6.78
N LYS A 246 2.60 -19.89 8.10
CA LYS A 246 1.62 -19.26 8.99
C LYS A 246 1.71 -17.74 8.93
N LEU A 247 0.55 -17.10 9.05
CA LEU A 247 0.43 -15.66 9.16
C LEU A 247 0.01 -15.27 10.59
N ASN A 248 0.61 -14.21 11.11
CA ASN A 248 0.22 -13.62 12.39
C ASN A 248 -1.06 -12.77 12.27
N ALA A 249 -1.55 -12.20 13.38
CA ALA A 249 -2.74 -11.37 13.40
C ALA A 249 -2.69 -10.12 12.50
N ARG A 250 -1.50 -9.69 12.07
CA ARG A 250 -1.29 -8.58 11.12
C ARG A 250 -1.14 -9.06 9.68
N THR A 251 -1.36 -10.35 9.42
CA THR A 251 -1.21 -10.99 8.12
C THR A 251 0.21 -10.95 7.52
N ASN A 252 1.22 -10.81 8.37
CA ASN A 252 2.62 -11.01 8.03
C ASN A 252 3.03 -12.44 8.34
N VAL A 253 4.07 -12.96 7.67
CA VAL A 253 4.56 -14.31 7.95
C VAL A 253 5.07 -14.41 9.38
N GLU A 254 4.59 -15.42 10.11
CA GLU A 254 4.91 -15.63 11.51
C GLU A 254 6.26 -16.34 11.66
N THR A 255 7.08 -15.83 12.56
CA THR A 255 8.35 -16.42 12.98
C THR A 255 8.49 -16.34 14.49
N ALA A 256 9.47 -17.03 15.07
CA ALA A 256 9.86 -16.78 16.44
C ALA A 256 10.44 -15.35 16.58
N PRO A 257 10.34 -14.71 17.76
CA PRO A 257 10.91 -13.38 17.97
C PRO A 257 12.40 -13.30 17.61
N GLY A 258 12.73 -12.37 16.72
CA GLY A 258 14.11 -12.14 16.26
C GLY A 258 14.64 -13.18 15.26
N ALA A 259 13.82 -14.14 14.83
CA ALA A 259 14.18 -15.14 13.83
C ALA A 259 13.48 -14.88 12.49
N HIS A 260 14.04 -15.47 11.43
CA HIS A 260 13.52 -15.41 10.07
C HIS A 260 13.03 -16.77 9.55
N LYS A 261 13.34 -17.86 10.27
CA LYS A 261 12.83 -19.20 9.94
C LYS A 261 11.33 -19.28 10.19
N THR A 262 10.58 -19.78 9.20
CA THR A 262 9.13 -19.98 9.28
C THR A 262 8.77 -21.32 9.95
N ASN A 263 7.47 -21.63 10.02
CA ASN A 263 6.97 -22.94 10.44
C ASN A 263 7.24 -24.06 9.43
N VAL A 264 7.65 -23.73 8.20
CA VAL A 264 7.96 -24.69 7.14
C VAL A 264 9.47 -24.88 7.09
N ASP A 265 9.92 -26.14 7.06
CA ASP A 265 11.33 -26.44 7.02
C ASP A 265 12.01 -25.83 5.80
N LYS A 266 13.26 -25.34 5.97
CA LYS A 266 14.09 -24.62 4.98
C LYS A 266 13.43 -23.38 4.33
N VAL A 267 12.29 -22.88 4.85
CA VAL A 267 11.64 -21.65 4.38
C VAL A 267 11.84 -20.52 5.40
N TYR A 268 12.37 -19.42 4.92
CA TYR A 268 12.66 -18.20 5.67
C TYR A 268 11.87 -17.02 5.10
N THR A 269 11.78 -15.94 5.86
CA THR A 269 11.09 -14.71 5.40
C THR A 269 11.84 -13.48 5.87
N CYS A 270 11.73 -12.37 5.11
CA CYS A 270 12.33 -11.10 5.47
C CYS A 270 11.60 -9.91 4.83
N GLY A 271 11.94 -8.70 5.29
CA GLY A 271 11.39 -7.45 4.78
C GLY A 271 9.91 -7.28 5.11
N ASP A 272 9.17 -6.56 4.24
CA ASP A 272 7.77 -6.23 4.51
C ASP A 272 6.86 -7.45 4.63
N MET A 273 7.20 -8.56 4.02
CA MET A 273 6.44 -9.82 4.17
C MET A 273 6.51 -10.36 5.61
N HIS A 274 7.61 -10.11 6.30
CA HIS A 274 7.86 -10.52 7.68
C HIS A 274 7.34 -9.48 8.69
N ARG A 275 7.72 -8.20 8.53
CA ARG A 275 7.42 -7.17 9.54
C ARG A 275 6.24 -6.25 9.21
N GLY A 276 5.67 -6.33 8.03
CA GLY A 276 4.74 -5.35 7.47
C GLY A 276 5.48 -4.23 6.73
N GLN A 277 4.73 -3.37 6.04
CA GLN A 277 5.32 -2.27 5.28
C GLN A 277 6.23 -1.41 6.15
N SER A 278 7.45 -1.15 5.67
CA SER A 278 8.47 -0.44 6.40
C SER A 278 9.48 0.25 5.46
N LEU A 279 10.49 0.89 6.05
CA LEU A 279 11.54 1.55 5.29
C LEU A 279 12.50 0.52 4.67
N VAL A 280 13.08 0.87 3.53
CA VAL A 280 14.06 0.04 2.81
C VAL A 280 15.25 -0.38 3.67
N VAL A 281 15.67 0.45 4.62
CA VAL A 281 16.76 0.12 5.57
C VAL A 281 16.44 -1.11 6.41
N TRP A 282 15.17 -1.32 6.75
CA TRP A 282 14.73 -2.52 7.47
C TRP A 282 14.69 -3.76 6.57
N ALA A 283 14.26 -3.59 5.32
CA ALA A 283 14.29 -4.69 4.34
C ALA A 283 15.73 -5.17 4.09
N ILE A 284 16.69 -4.25 3.97
CA ILE A 284 18.11 -4.57 3.83
C ILE A 284 18.61 -5.30 5.08
N ARG A 285 18.30 -4.80 6.28
CA ARG A 285 18.71 -5.41 7.54
C ARG A 285 18.18 -6.84 7.67
N GLU A 286 16.88 -7.03 7.52
CA GLU A 286 16.26 -8.35 7.64
C GLU A 286 16.70 -9.31 6.54
N GLY A 287 16.96 -8.82 5.32
CA GLY A 287 17.53 -9.64 4.26
C GLY A 287 18.90 -10.20 4.61
N ARG A 288 19.75 -9.39 5.25
CA ARG A 288 21.06 -9.84 5.76
C ARG A 288 20.92 -10.80 6.93
N ASP A 289 20.05 -10.50 7.87
CA ASP A 289 19.82 -11.36 9.04
C ASP A 289 19.26 -12.74 8.59
N ALA A 290 18.32 -12.77 7.64
CA ALA A 290 17.80 -14.01 7.06
C ALA A 290 18.87 -14.79 6.28
N ALA A 291 19.74 -14.10 5.52
CA ALA A 291 20.85 -14.74 4.81
C ALA A 291 21.81 -15.43 5.78
N LYS A 292 22.14 -14.80 6.91
CA LYS A 292 22.96 -15.37 7.98
C LYS A 292 22.34 -16.62 8.60
N GLU A 293 21.01 -16.61 8.85
CA GLU A 293 20.31 -17.79 9.34
C GLU A 293 20.33 -18.94 8.33
N VAL A 294 20.15 -18.64 7.04
CA VAL A 294 20.22 -19.62 5.96
C VAL A 294 21.63 -20.20 5.85
N ASP A 295 22.68 -19.36 5.90
CA ASP A 295 24.06 -19.77 5.86
C ASP A 295 24.39 -20.71 7.03
N THR A 296 23.96 -20.35 8.23
CA THR A 296 24.08 -21.19 9.43
C THR A 296 23.37 -22.55 9.28
N PHE A 297 22.17 -22.52 8.67
CA PHE A 297 21.39 -23.73 8.41
C PHE A 297 22.08 -24.68 7.43
N LEU A 298 22.67 -24.15 6.37
CA LEU A 298 23.32 -24.95 5.32
C LEU A 298 24.70 -25.43 5.71
N ASN A 299 25.47 -24.64 6.43
CA ASN A 299 26.89 -24.88 6.72
C ASN A 299 27.17 -25.22 8.19
N GLY A 300 26.19 -25.09 9.08
CA GLY A 300 26.34 -25.26 10.52
C GLY A 300 26.93 -24.05 11.25
N TYR A 301 27.41 -23.04 10.53
CA TYR A 301 27.94 -21.77 11.06
C TYR A 301 27.77 -20.64 10.02
N SER A 302 27.93 -19.40 10.44
CA SER A 302 28.07 -18.25 9.54
C SER A 302 29.23 -17.38 9.94
N ASN A 303 29.94 -16.85 8.93
CA ASN A 303 31.08 -15.93 9.13
C ASN A 303 30.66 -14.46 9.11
N ASP A 304 29.36 -14.16 8.90
CA ASP A 304 28.78 -12.80 8.84
C ASP A 304 28.25 -12.30 10.19
#